data_756e68c8e3e3d3e61cabd5f88385469d
#
_entry.id   756e68c8e3e3d3e61cabd5f88385469d
#
_cell.length_a   1.000
_cell.length_b   1.000
_cell.length_c   1.000
_cell.angle_alpha   90.00
_cell.angle_beta   90.00
_cell.angle_gamma   90.00
#
_symmetry.space_group_name_H-M   'P 1'
#
loop_
_entity.id
_entity.type
_entity.pdbx_description
1 polymer ?
#
loop_
_entity_poly.entity_id
_entity_poly.type
_entity_poly.pdbx_seq_one_letter_code
_entity_poly.pdbx_strand_id
1 'polypeptide(L)'
;DNIIQKSIKDFSINFEKSNAAASILLCEVDNPSRFGIADIQNGQIKKIMEKPQDPPTNLAVTGIYFLTPIIFNIIKRLKPSPRNELEITDALDMLLNENNIITYNMITNYWKDTGTPEDIIHANGIILENISAYFHGKDDGTNAIQGNIMIGKNSIIKNHSALNGPIIIG
;
A
#
# COMPACT_ATOMS: atom_id res chain seq x y z
N ASP A 1 -0.54 4.17 -5.92
CA ASP A 1 0.19 4.72 -4.77
C ASP A 1 -0.34 4.06 -3.50
N ASN A 2 0.56 3.57 -2.64
CA ASN A 2 0.19 2.70 -1.54
C ASN A 2 0.74 3.20 -0.21
N ILE A 3 -0.07 3.08 0.84
CA ILE A 3 0.35 3.34 2.22
C ILE A 3 0.24 2.04 3.01
N ILE A 4 1.33 1.66 3.68
CA ILE A 4 1.38 0.54 4.63
C ILE A 4 2.03 0.99 5.93
N GLN A 5 1.60 0.43 7.05
CA GLN A 5 2.19 0.72 8.37
C GLN A 5 3.37 -0.16 8.71
N LYS A 6 3.59 -1.24 7.98
CA LYS A 6 4.68 -2.19 8.24
C LYS A 6 5.87 -1.93 7.33
N SER A 7 7.09 -2.04 7.88
CA SER A 7 8.31 -2.00 7.07
C SER A 7 8.34 -3.15 6.07
N ILE A 8 8.74 -2.85 4.82
CA ILE A 8 8.94 -3.85 3.77
C ILE A 8 10.31 -4.53 3.82
N LYS A 9 11.18 -4.12 4.75
CA LYS A 9 12.57 -4.58 4.83
C LYS A 9 12.70 -6.11 4.96
N ASP A 10 11.87 -6.72 5.82
CA ASP A 10 11.95 -8.16 6.04
C ASP A 10 11.48 -8.94 4.80
N PHE A 11 10.51 -8.41 4.07
CA PHE A 11 10.06 -9.00 2.81
C PHE A 11 11.15 -8.94 1.74
N SER A 12 11.88 -7.81 1.62
CA SER A 12 13.00 -7.70 0.66
C SER A 12 14.13 -8.66 1.00
N ILE A 13 14.52 -8.78 2.28
CA ILE A 13 15.56 -9.71 2.74
C ILE A 13 15.17 -11.17 2.43
N ASN A 14 13.91 -11.53 2.66
CA ASN A 14 13.43 -12.87 2.36
C ASN A 14 13.41 -13.16 0.86
N PHE A 15 13.01 -12.16 0.05
CA PHE A 15 13.07 -12.27 -1.40
C PHE A 15 14.50 -12.46 -1.91
N GLU A 16 15.46 -11.65 -1.45
CA GLU A 16 16.88 -11.77 -1.84
C GLU A 16 17.49 -13.15 -1.54
N LYS A 17 17.01 -13.81 -0.48
CA LYS A 17 17.45 -15.17 -0.10
C LYS A 17 16.69 -16.28 -0.81
N SER A 18 15.65 -15.96 -1.53
CA SER A 18 14.82 -16.91 -2.26
C SER A 18 15.33 -17.13 -3.69
N ASN A 19 14.88 -18.22 -4.31
CA ASN A 19 15.10 -18.47 -5.75
C ASN A 19 13.91 -17.98 -6.59
N ALA A 20 13.06 -17.13 -6.04
CA ALA A 20 11.88 -16.62 -6.73
C ALA A 20 12.27 -15.55 -7.76
N ALA A 21 11.59 -15.56 -8.90
CA ALA A 21 11.73 -14.51 -9.92
C ALA A 21 10.97 -13.23 -9.52
N ALA A 22 9.94 -13.37 -8.70
CA ALA A 22 9.18 -12.28 -8.13
C ALA A 22 8.64 -12.63 -6.73
N SER A 23 8.39 -11.60 -5.92
CA SER A 23 7.58 -11.70 -4.71
C SER A 23 6.61 -10.53 -4.66
N ILE A 24 5.36 -10.81 -4.33
CA ILE A 24 4.29 -9.81 -4.27
C ILE A 24 3.70 -9.74 -2.87
N LEU A 25 3.18 -8.57 -2.51
CA LEU A 25 2.44 -8.43 -1.27
C LEU A 25 0.94 -8.44 -1.58
N LEU A 26 0.19 -9.20 -0.79
CA LEU A 26 -1.25 -9.37 -0.93
C LEU A 26 -1.97 -8.85 0.31
N CYS A 27 -3.17 -8.32 0.11
CA CYS A 27 -4.08 -7.90 1.18
C CYS A 27 -5.49 -8.41 0.88
N GLU A 28 -6.24 -8.80 1.91
CA GLU A 28 -7.66 -9.07 1.75
C GLU A 28 -8.43 -7.76 1.59
N VAL A 29 -9.37 -7.74 0.65
CA VAL A 29 -10.18 -6.56 0.33
C VAL A 29 -11.66 -6.91 0.19
N ASP A 30 -12.54 -5.95 0.54
CA ASP A 30 -13.99 -6.13 0.43
C ASP A 30 -14.49 -6.05 -1.01
N ASN A 31 -13.80 -5.32 -1.87
CA ASN A 31 -14.20 -5.14 -3.27
C ASN A 31 -13.06 -5.54 -4.23
N PRO A 32 -12.85 -6.84 -4.43
CA PRO A 32 -11.71 -7.35 -5.20
C PRO A 32 -11.74 -6.98 -6.69
N SER A 33 -12.90 -6.73 -7.29
CA SER A 33 -13.01 -6.35 -8.70
C SER A 33 -12.32 -5.01 -9.05
N ARG A 34 -11.89 -4.25 -8.04
CA ARG A 34 -11.17 -2.99 -8.25
C ARG A 34 -9.67 -3.14 -8.37
N PHE A 35 -9.12 -4.32 -8.10
CA PHE A 35 -7.68 -4.58 -7.94
C PHE A 35 -7.20 -5.72 -8.83
N GLY A 36 -5.90 -5.79 -9.01
CA GLY A 36 -5.25 -7.02 -9.44
C GLY A 36 -5.46 -8.11 -8.38
N ILE A 37 -5.87 -9.31 -8.77
CA ILE A 37 -6.23 -10.40 -7.86
C ILE A 37 -5.33 -11.61 -8.09
N ALA A 38 -4.86 -12.21 -7.00
CA ALA A 38 -4.12 -13.46 -7.02
C ALA A 38 -5.02 -14.65 -6.68
N ASP A 39 -5.07 -15.65 -7.57
CA ASP A 39 -5.63 -16.96 -7.29
C ASP A 39 -4.56 -17.86 -6.64
N ILE A 40 -4.82 -18.30 -5.41
CA ILE A 40 -3.90 -19.13 -4.64
C ILE A 40 -4.52 -20.49 -4.41
N GLN A 41 -3.80 -21.53 -4.81
CA GLN A 41 -4.21 -22.92 -4.60
C GLN A 41 -3.01 -23.69 -3.99
N ASN A 42 -3.28 -24.43 -2.93
CA ASN A 42 -2.27 -25.22 -2.21
C ASN A 42 -1.04 -24.37 -1.79
N GLY A 43 -1.26 -23.12 -1.38
CA GLY A 43 -0.20 -22.20 -0.95
C GLY A 43 0.68 -21.65 -2.09
N GLN A 44 0.26 -21.81 -3.35
CA GLN A 44 0.97 -21.29 -4.51
C GLN A 44 0.05 -20.39 -5.35
N ILE A 45 0.61 -19.32 -5.89
CA ILE A 45 -0.08 -18.50 -6.88
C ILE A 45 -0.26 -19.32 -8.15
N LYS A 46 -1.49 -19.44 -8.63
CA LYS A 46 -1.84 -20.13 -9.86
C LYS A 46 -2.17 -19.18 -11.00
N LYS A 47 -2.66 -18.01 -10.66
CA LYS A 47 -3.02 -17.00 -11.65
C LYS A 47 -3.01 -15.61 -11.01
N ILE A 48 -2.71 -14.59 -11.81
CA ILE A 48 -2.86 -13.19 -11.43
C ILE A 48 -3.70 -12.52 -12.51
N MET A 49 -4.72 -11.76 -12.09
CA MET A 49 -5.70 -11.17 -13.02
C MET A 49 -5.92 -9.71 -12.67
N GLU A 50 -5.94 -8.83 -13.66
CA GLU A 50 -6.25 -7.41 -13.47
C GLU A 50 -7.75 -7.20 -13.42
N LYS A 51 -8.25 -6.65 -12.33
CA LYS A 51 -9.64 -6.20 -12.12
C LYS A 51 -10.69 -7.16 -12.72
N PRO A 52 -10.68 -8.44 -12.32
CA PRO A 52 -11.62 -9.41 -12.88
C PRO A 52 -13.05 -9.05 -12.50
N GLN A 53 -14.00 -9.27 -13.42
CA GLN A 53 -15.42 -9.07 -13.14
C GLN A 53 -15.94 -10.07 -12.10
N ASP A 54 -15.43 -11.30 -12.16
CA ASP A 54 -15.75 -12.40 -11.25
C ASP A 54 -14.44 -12.88 -10.58
N PRO A 55 -14.02 -12.23 -9.48
CA PRO A 55 -12.77 -12.55 -8.81
C PRO A 55 -12.86 -13.88 -8.06
N PRO A 56 -11.89 -14.81 -8.26
CA PRO A 56 -11.89 -16.11 -7.57
C PRO A 56 -11.55 -16.02 -6.09
N THR A 57 -10.91 -14.92 -5.67
CA THR A 57 -10.50 -14.67 -4.29
C THR A 57 -10.67 -13.19 -3.95
N ASN A 58 -10.50 -12.83 -2.69
CA ASN A 58 -10.45 -11.45 -2.21
C ASN A 58 -9.00 -10.96 -1.98
N LEU A 59 -8.00 -11.65 -2.53
CA LEU A 59 -6.58 -11.36 -2.33
C LEU A 59 -6.08 -10.37 -3.37
N ALA A 60 -6.07 -9.09 -3.01
CA ALA A 60 -5.61 -8.02 -3.86
C ALA A 60 -4.08 -7.91 -3.88
N VAL A 61 -3.53 -7.69 -5.06
CA VAL A 61 -2.12 -7.34 -5.26
C VAL A 61 -1.92 -5.88 -4.89
N THR A 62 -1.09 -5.63 -3.90
CA THR A 62 -1.01 -4.32 -3.22
C THR A 62 -0.16 -3.27 -3.94
N GLY A 63 0.35 -3.55 -5.14
CA GLY A 63 1.24 -2.62 -5.85
C GLY A 63 2.67 -2.57 -5.29
N ILE A 64 3.04 -3.51 -4.41
CA ILE A 64 4.40 -3.65 -3.88
C ILE A 64 4.99 -4.95 -4.41
N TYR A 65 6.06 -4.82 -5.19
CA TYR A 65 6.69 -5.91 -5.93
C TYR A 65 8.19 -5.97 -5.64
N PHE A 66 8.70 -7.17 -5.43
CA PHE A 66 10.12 -7.47 -5.47
C PHE A 66 10.36 -8.31 -6.72
N LEU A 67 11.22 -7.86 -7.62
CA LEU A 67 11.36 -8.42 -8.96
C LEU A 67 12.83 -8.65 -9.28
N THR A 68 13.12 -9.77 -9.92
CA THR A 68 14.43 -9.96 -10.57
C THR A 68 14.43 -9.32 -11.97
N PRO A 69 15.60 -9.08 -12.57
CA PRO A 69 15.70 -8.45 -13.91
C PRO A 69 14.98 -9.21 -15.04
N ILE A 70 14.63 -10.48 -14.85
CA ILE A 70 13.90 -11.28 -15.86
C ILE A 70 12.57 -10.60 -16.25
N ILE A 71 11.95 -9.84 -15.33
CA ILE A 71 10.70 -9.14 -15.58
C ILE A 71 10.78 -8.19 -16.79
N PHE A 72 11.93 -7.58 -17.04
CA PHE A 72 12.12 -6.67 -18.18
C PHE A 72 11.99 -7.38 -19.53
N ASN A 73 12.33 -8.69 -19.60
CA ASN A 73 12.13 -9.48 -20.81
C ASN A 73 10.65 -9.82 -21.03
N ILE A 74 9.89 -9.97 -19.95
CA ILE A 74 8.44 -10.15 -19.98
C ILE A 74 7.76 -8.86 -20.44
N ILE A 75 8.09 -7.73 -19.79
CA ILE A 75 7.47 -6.42 -20.07
C ILE A 75 7.62 -6.02 -21.56
N LYS A 76 8.76 -6.31 -22.19
CA LYS A 76 8.97 -6.03 -23.62
C LYS A 76 7.99 -6.76 -24.56
N ARG A 77 7.34 -7.81 -24.08
CA ARG A 77 6.40 -8.64 -24.85
C ARG A 77 4.93 -8.41 -24.48
N LEU A 78 4.69 -7.55 -23.47
CA LEU A 78 3.33 -7.20 -23.06
C LEU A 78 2.57 -6.55 -24.22
N LYS A 79 1.30 -6.84 -24.27
CA LYS A 79 0.34 -6.15 -25.13
C LYS A 79 -0.63 -5.36 -24.26
N PRO A 80 -1.16 -4.25 -24.76
CA PRO A 80 -2.19 -3.52 -24.03
C PRO A 80 -3.40 -4.42 -23.71
N SER A 81 -3.88 -4.29 -22.48
CA SER A 81 -5.11 -4.93 -22.01
C SER A 81 -6.33 -4.36 -22.75
N PRO A 82 -7.54 -4.94 -22.57
CA PRO A 82 -8.79 -4.34 -23.06
C PRO A 82 -9.02 -2.90 -22.56
N ARG A 83 -8.33 -2.48 -21.50
CA ARG A 83 -8.32 -1.12 -20.96
C ARG A 83 -7.35 -0.19 -21.69
N ASN A 84 -6.62 -0.71 -22.67
CA ASN A 84 -5.55 -0.02 -23.40
C ASN A 84 -4.37 0.40 -22.48
N GLU A 85 -4.09 -0.39 -21.45
CA GLU A 85 -3.00 -0.20 -20.49
C GLU A 85 -2.06 -1.41 -20.50
N LEU A 86 -0.78 -1.20 -20.21
CA LEU A 86 0.18 -2.27 -19.94
C LEU A 86 0.11 -2.60 -18.46
N GLU A 87 -0.44 -3.77 -18.14
CA GLU A 87 -0.70 -4.17 -16.77
C GLU A 87 0.49 -4.95 -16.18
N ILE A 88 0.91 -4.56 -14.98
CA ILE A 88 1.95 -5.32 -14.27
C ILE A 88 1.46 -6.71 -13.85
N THR A 89 0.17 -6.86 -13.61
CA THR A 89 -0.48 -8.13 -13.31
C THR A 89 -0.37 -9.11 -14.47
N ASP A 90 -0.50 -8.64 -15.72
CA ASP A 90 -0.30 -9.47 -16.92
C ASP A 90 1.18 -9.89 -17.05
N ALA A 91 2.12 -8.99 -16.70
CA ALA A 91 3.54 -9.35 -16.68
C ALA A 91 3.85 -10.43 -15.65
N LEU A 92 3.27 -10.35 -14.48
CA LEU A 92 3.43 -11.36 -13.42
C LEU A 92 2.77 -12.69 -13.83
N ASP A 93 1.58 -12.65 -14.43
CA ASP A 93 0.92 -13.87 -14.92
C ASP A 93 1.72 -14.54 -16.03
N MET A 94 2.27 -13.75 -16.98
CA MET A 94 3.19 -14.29 -18.01
C MET A 94 4.45 -14.91 -17.39
N LEU A 95 5.03 -14.27 -16.37
CA LEU A 95 6.20 -14.79 -15.65
C LEU A 95 5.88 -16.14 -15.00
N LEU A 96 4.71 -16.25 -14.39
CA LEU A 96 4.20 -17.48 -13.78
C LEU A 96 3.99 -18.60 -14.84
N ASN A 97 3.37 -18.26 -15.98
CA ASN A 97 3.11 -19.19 -17.08
C ASN A 97 4.40 -19.71 -17.76
N GLU A 98 5.52 -18.99 -17.61
CA GLU A 98 6.85 -19.43 -18.03
C GLU A 98 7.58 -20.27 -16.96
N ASN A 99 6.85 -20.82 -16.00
CA ASN A 99 7.34 -21.66 -14.91
C ASN A 99 8.32 -20.97 -13.96
N ASN A 100 8.29 -19.65 -13.87
CA ASN A 100 9.05 -18.93 -12.86
C ASN A 100 8.31 -18.97 -11.51
N ILE A 101 9.08 -19.01 -10.44
CA ILE A 101 8.54 -19.01 -9.08
C ILE A 101 8.15 -17.59 -8.69
N ILE A 102 6.89 -17.40 -8.34
CA ILE A 102 6.40 -16.16 -7.70
C ILE A 102 5.95 -16.51 -6.29
N THR A 103 6.57 -15.88 -5.31
CA THR A 103 6.19 -15.97 -3.90
C THR A 103 5.26 -14.83 -3.51
N TYR A 104 4.58 -14.98 -2.38
CA TYR A 104 3.76 -13.90 -1.84
C TYR A 104 3.90 -13.81 -0.32
N ASN A 105 3.55 -12.64 0.22
CA ASN A 105 3.40 -12.41 1.64
C ASN A 105 2.10 -11.64 1.89
N MET A 106 1.45 -11.91 3.02
CA MET A 106 0.22 -11.21 3.41
C MET A 106 0.55 -9.94 4.18
N ILE A 107 -0.09 -8.84 3.82
CA ILE A 107 -0.17 -7.65 4.65
C ILE A 107 -1.37 -7.84 5.59
N THR A 108 -1.09 -7.98 6.87
CA THR A 108 -2.10 -8.17 7.91
C THR A 108 -2.41 -6.88 8.69
N ASN A 109 -1.60 -5.85 8.47
CA ASN A 109 -1.77 -4.53 9.06
C ASN A 109 -2.46 -3.60 8.06
N TYR A 110 -2.55 -2.31 8.42
CA TYR A 110 -3.14 -1.32 7.53
C TYR A 110 -2.42 -1.25 6.16
N TRP A 111 -3.20 -1.43 5.13
CA TRP A 111 -2.84 -1.13 3.74
C TRP A 111 -3.96 -0.31 3.11
N LYS A 112 -3.61 0.70 2.36
CA LYS A 112 -4.54 1.52 1.61
C LYS A 112 -3.95 1.93 0.26
N ASP A 113 -4.68 1.61 -0.79
CA ASP A 113 -4.51 2.25 -2.08
C ASP A 113 -5.07 3.67 -2.03
N THR A 114 -4.29 4.66 -2.50
CA THR A 114 -4.65 6.08 -2.47
C THR A 114 -5.02 6.59 -3.85
N GLY A 115 -5.86 5.84 -4.55
CA GLY A 115 -6.28 6.13 -5.92
C GLY A 115 -7.31 7.24 -6.05
N THR A 116 -7.98 7.65 -4.96
CA THR A 116 -8.97 8.74 -4.97
C THR A 116 -8.66 9.80 -3.89
N PRO A 117 -9.16 11.04 -4.02
CA PRO A 117 -9.01 12.06 -2.99
C PRO A 117 -9.53 11.61 -1.61
N GLU A 118 -10.64 10.88 -1.58
CA GLU A 118 -11.23 10.33 -0.37
C GLU A 118 -10.30 9.31 0.30
N ASP A 119 -9.63 8.47 -0.51
CA ASP A 119 -8.65 7.49 -0.02
C ASP A 119 -7.45 8.20 0.61
N ILE A 120 -6.97 9.30 0.02
CA ILE A 120 -5.88 10.11 0.56
C ILE A 120 -6.27 10.72 1.90
N ILE A 121 -7.46 11.31 2.01
CA ILE A 121 -7.97 11.91 3.25
C ILE A 121 -8.08 10.85 4.35
N HIS A 122 -8.65 9.68 4.02
CA HIS A 122 -8.77 8.57 4.96
C HIS A 122 -7.40 8.07 5.44
N ALA A 123 -6.47 7.83 4.51
CA ALA A 123 -5.12 7.40 4.85
C ALA A 123 -4.37 8.42 5.71
N ASN A 124 -4.54 9.72 5.42
CA ASN A 124 -3.97 10.80 6.22
C ASN A 124 -4.51 10.78 7.66
N GLY A 125 -5.82 10.58 7.85
CA GLY A 125 -6.43 10.41 9.18
C GLY A 125 -5.79 9.28 9.98
N ILE A 126 -5.65 8.11 9.38
CA ILE A 126 -5.05 6.92 10.03
C ILE A 126 -3.57 7.18 10.42
N ILE A 127 -2.82 7.86 9.58
CA ILE A 127 -1.42 8.20 9.91
C ILE A 127 -1.37 9.19 11.06
N LEU A 128 -2.21 10.22 11.02
CA LEU A 128 -2.28 11.25 12.05
C LEU A 128 -2.70 10.71 13.43
N GLU A 129 -3.57 9.70 13.47
CA GLU A 129 -3.96 9.03 14.73
C GLU A 129 -2.77 8.39 15.46
N ASN A 130 -1.73 8.02 14.72
CA ASN A 130 -0.54 7.35 15.24
C ASN A 130 0.65 8.30 15.45
N ILE A 131 0.50 9.61 15.25
CA ILE A 131 1.58 10.56 15.53
C ILE A 131 1.76 10.72 17.04
N SER A 132 3.03 10.89 17.46
CA SER A 132 3.33 11.28 18.83
C SER A 132 3.06 12.76 19.00
N ALA A 133 2.37 13.13 20.06
CA ALA A 133 2.15 14.53 20.39
C ALA A 133 3.51 15.23 20.58
N TYR A 134 3.67 16.39 19.95
CA TYR A 134 4.90 17.15 19.93
C TYR A 134 4.58 18.64 19.88
N PHE A 135 5.09 19.39 20.86
CA PHE A 135 4.80 20.81 20.97
C PHE A 135 6.10 21.63 21.05
N HIS A 136 6.45 22.30 19.94
CA HIS A 136 7.57 23.24 19.87
C HIS A 136 7.16 24.69 19.57
N GLY A 137 5.86 24.93 19.45
CA GLY A 137 5.29 26.27 19.30
C GLY A 137 5.18 27.03 20.59
N LYS A 138 4.51 28.17 20.56
CA LYS A 138 4.14 28.97 21.71
C LYS A 138 2.64 28.85 21.96
N ASP A 139 2.28 28.59 23.21
CA ASP A 139 0.93 28.61 23.75
C ASP A 139 0.91 29.48 25.01
N ASP A 140 -0.09 30.32 25.16
CA ASP A 140 -0.23 31.20 26.35
C ASP A 140 -0.98 30.51 27.50
N GLY A 141 -1.36 29.23 27.33
CA GLY A 141 -2.03 28.43 28.35
C GLY A 141 -3.54 28.64 28.47
N THR A 142 -4.14 29.45 27.61
CA THR A 142 -5.61 29.67 27.58
C THR A 142 -6.34 28.85 26.55
N ASN A 143 -5.62 27.95 25.85
CA ASN A 143 -6.14 27.18 24.74
C ASN A 143 -6.59 25.77 25.15
N ALA A 144 -7.68 25.29 24.56
CA ALA A 144 -8.15 23.92 24.74
C ALA A 144 -7.46 23.03 23.69
N ILE A 145 -6.53 22.17 24.14
CA ILE A 145 -5.76 21.28 23.28
C ILE A 145 -6.08 19.82 23.67
N GLN A 146 -6.61 19.04 22.74
CA GLN A 146 -7.01 17.64 22.99
C GLN A 146 -6.54 16.73 21.85
N GLY A 147 -6.16 15.48 22.17
CA GLY A 147 -5.74 14.46 21.21
C GLY A 147 -4.30 14.59 20.76
N ASN A 148 -3.95 13.87 19.69
CA ASN A 148 -2.59 13.85 19.15
C ASN A 148 -2.35 15.10 18.30
N ILE A 149 -1.56 16.02 18.82
CA ILE A 149 -1.28 17.30 18.16
C ILE A 149 0.22 17.50 18.07
N MET A 150 0.68 17.83 16.87
CA MET A 150 2.07 18.19 16.59
C MET A 150 2.11 19.68 16.20
N ILE A 151 2.83 20.48 16.97
CA ILE A 151 3.03 21.91 16.70
C ILE A 151 4.50 22.17 16.40
N GLY A 152 4.79 22.65 15.22
CA GLY A 152 6.13 22.93 14.73
C GLY A 152 6.76 24.18 15.40
N LYS A 153 8.07 24.37 15.16
CA LYS A 153 8.82 25.53 15.63
C LYS A 153 8.25 26.81 15.02
N ASN A 154 8.24 27.89 15.82
CA ASN A 154 7.76 29.21 15.43
C ASN A 154 6.26 29.36 15.21
N SER A 155 5.47 28.28 15.34
CA SER A 155 4.00 28.37 15.34
C SER A 155 3.53 29.05 16.65
N ILE A 156 2.49 29.85 16.55
CA ILE A 156 1.89 30.57 17.68
C ILE A 156 0.40 30.22 17.72
N ILE A 157 -0.03 29.58 18.79
CA ILE A 157 -1.45 29.35 19.06
C ILE A 157 -1.96 30.54 19.87
N LYS A 158 -2.87 31.30 19.28
CA LYS A 158 -3.43 32.50 19.94
C LYS A 158 -4.49 32.08 20.96
N ASN A 159 -4.73 32.99 21.92
CA ASN A 159 -5.68 32.85 23.01
C ASN A 159 -7.06 32.35 22.57
N HIS A 160 -7.69 31.54 23.41
CA HIS A 160 -9.06 31.02 23.20
C HIS A 160 -9.22 30.15 21.93
N SER A 161 -8.13 29.56 21.42
CA SER A 161 -8.21 28.56 20.36
C SER A 161 -8.60 27.20 20.92
N ALA A 162 -9.35 26.42 20.15
CA ALA A 162 -9.62 25.01 20.45
C ALA A 162 -8.99 24.15 19.33
N LEU A 163 -8.11 23.23 19.74
CA LEU A 163 -7.46 22.28 18.82
C LEU A 163 -7.88 20.87 19.24
N ASN A 164 -8.55 20.18 18.34
CA ASN A 164 -8.93 18.80 18.52
C ASN A 164 -8.18 17.93 17.50
N GLY A 165 -7.22 17.14 18.01
CA GLY A 165 -6.43 16.23 17.18
C GLY A 165 -7.25 15.08 16.58
N PRO A 166 -6.63 14.38 15.61
CA PRO A 166 -5.22 14.48 15.24
C PRO A 166 -4.91 15.66 14.30
N ILE A 167 -3.90 16.48 14.63
CA ILE A 167 -3.53 17.68 13.87
C ILE A 167 -2.02 17.86 13.80
N ILE A 168 -1.50 18.30 12.66
CA ILE A 168 -0.14 18.81 12.50
C ILE A 168 -0.23 20.28 12.05
N ILE A 169 0.45 21.15 12.80
CA ILE A 169 0.61 22.58 12.47
C ILE A 169 2.12 22.84 12.32
N GLY A 170 2.53 23.30 11.14
CA GLY A 170 3.92 23.58 10.76
C GLY A 170 4.32 25.04 10.98
#